data_b352cc42ae1e753bd5ce939d2b03d977
#
_entry.id   b352cc42ae1e753bd5ce939d2b03d977
#
_cell.length_a   1.000
_cell.length_b   1.000
_cell.length_c   1.000
_cell.angle_alpha   90.00
_cell.angle_beta   90.00
_cell.angle_gamma   90.00
#
_symmetry.space_group_name_H-M   'P 1'
#
loop_
_entity.id
_entity.type
_entity.pdbx_description
1 polymer ?
#
loop_
_entity_poly.entity_id
_entity_poly.type
_entity_poly.pdbx_seq_one_letter_code
_entity_poly.pdbx_strand_id
1 'polypeptide(L)'
;DYWQDLQKLPFLSSFATYPMASMLLAAYLNKLGLFLLSQFLWYIALLLHVFLIAIFTWKYVLKAEGLSLTPSWTVLYVGLAMASLTQGVVHQPFLGYVAWFFALLLSLILYPLFYRARRSQRLPDALKPQWAIYCAPFSLLLGSYIRLAGSDAEGWFVALLLLLSQAFYLLVLCLLPRIFRLGPQLSWSALTFPLVNTAFALKLGIDYLGWTWLVWLSHAEALLAFVIVFYVCFYYTVSLRARKITKNPR
;
A
#
# COMPACT_ATOMS: atom_id res chain seq x y z
N ASP A 1 -9.13 5.41 -25.10
CA ASP A 1 -7.87 6.18 -25.24
C ASP A 1 -7.06 6.05 -23.97
N TYR A 2 -5.86 5.47 -24.05
CA TYR A 2 -5.01 5.13 -22.89
C TYR A 2 -4.73 6.37 -22.01
N TRP A 3 -4.57 7.54 -22.63
CA TRP A 3 -4.36 8.81 -21.93
C TRP A 3 -5.59 9.32 -21.16
N GLN A 4 -6.79 9.07 -21.68
CA GLN A 4 -8.04 9.43 -20.98
C GLN A 4 -8.30 8.51 -19.79
N ASP A 5 -7.91 7.23 -19.89
CA ASP A 5 -8.04 6.29 -18.78
C ASP A 5 -7.05 6.60 -17.65
N LEU A 6 -5.82 7.04 -17.97
CA LEU A 6 -4.83 7.51 -17.00
C LEU A 6 -5.31 8.74 -16.21
N GLN A 7 -6.22 9.53 -16.78
CA GLN A 7 -6.74 10.72 -16.12
C GLN A 7 -7.92 10.43 -15.18
N LYS A 8 -8.42 9.19 -15.13
CA LYS A 8 -9.48 8.81 -14.18
C LYS A 8 -8.92 8.74 -12.76
N LEU A 9 -9.65 9.32 -11.83
CA LEU A 9 -9.24 9.51 -10.43
C LEU A 9 -8.71 8.23 -9.74
N PRO A 10 -9.37 7.05 -9.84
CA PRO A 10 -8.88 5.85 -9.19
C PRO A 10 -7.59 5.30 -9.81
N PHE A 11 -7.34 5.62 -11.07
CA PHE A 11 -6.17 5.14 -11.78
C PHE A 11 -4.92 5.93 -11.40
N LEU A 12 -5.01 7.25 -11.36
CA LEU A 12 -3.87 8.11 -11.02
C LEU A 12 -3.40 7.90 -9.58
N SER A 13 -4.32 7.77 -8.61
CA SER A 13 -3.96 7.50 -7.22
C SER A 13 -3.34 6.10 -7.03
N SER A 14 -3.82 5.10 -7.79
CA SER A 14 -3.24 3.75 -7.75
C SER A 14 -1.86 3.69 -8.43
N PHE A 15 -1.54 4.62 -9.33
CA PHE A 15 -0.23 4.66 -9.99
C PHE A 15 0.92 4.90 -9.01
N ALA A 16 0.64 5.46 -7.82
CA ALA A 16 1.61 5.60 -6.74
C ALA A 16 2.21 4.26 -6.25
N THR A 17 1.58 3.12 -6.56
CA THR A 17 2.16 1.80 -6.31
C THR A 17 3.48 1.58 -7.05
N TYR A 18 3.67 2.23 -8.22
CA TYR A 18 4.89 2.11 -9.00
C TYR A 18 6.12 2.67 -8.28
N PRO A 19 6.15 3.94 -7.84
CA PRO A 19 7.28 4.45 -7.06
C PRO A 19 7.45 3.73 -5.73
N MET A 20 6.39 3.28 -5.05
CA MET A 20 6.50 2.46 -3.84
C MET A 20 7.24 1.14 -4.11
N ALA A 21 6.87 0.43 -5.17
CA ALA A 21 7.55 -0.80 -5.58
C ALA A 21 9.01 -0.54 -5.98
N SER A 22 9.29 0.60 -6.62
CA SER A 22 10.65 0.99 -7.01
C SER A 22 11.53 1.28 -5.79
N MET A 23 11.02 1.92 -4.73
CA MET A 23 11.74 2.09 -3.47
C MET A 23 12.04 0.75 -2.79
N LEU A 24 11.09 -0.20 -2.83
CA LEU A 24 11.29 -1.53 -2.27
C LEU A 24 12.32 -2.32 -3.09
N LEU A 25 12.28 -2.23 -4.42
CA LEU A 25 13.30 -2.79 -5.30
C LEU A 25 14.68 -2.20 -5.02
N ALA A 26 14.78 -0.88 -4.80
CA ALA A 26 16.02 -0.23 -4.42
C ALA A 26 16.58 -0.82 -3.12
N ALA A 27 15.73 -1.06 -2.11
CA ALA A 27 16.16 -1.70 -0.87
C ALA A 27 16.67 -3.13 -1.09
N TYR A 28 16.08 -3.86 -2.03
CA TYR A 28 16.56 -5.19 -2.42
C TYR A 28 17.91 -5.14 -3.17
N LEU A 29 18.05 -4.22 -4.13
CA LEU A 29 19.32 -4.01 -4.86
C LEU A 29 20.46 -3.61 -3.92
N ASN A 30 20.15 -2.81 -2.90
CA ASN A 30 21.12 -2.41 -1.87
C ASN A 30 21.66 -3.65 -1.12
N LYS A 31 20.80 -4.62 -0.78
CA LYS A 31 21.21 -5.88 -0.16
C LYS A 31 22.09 -6.75 -1.08
N LEU A 32 21.94 -6.61 -2.39
CA LEU A 32 22.80 -7.28 -3.38
C LEU A 32 24.14 -6.56 -3.63
N GLY A 33 24.42 -5.47 -2.90
CA GLY A 33 25.66 -4.70 -3.04
C GLY A 33 25.65 -3.69 -4.19
N LEU A 34 24.52 -3.48 -4.88
CA LEU A 34 24.38 -2.53 -5.99
C LEU A 34 24.07 -1.11 -5.46
N PHE A 35 24.94 -0.56 -4.63
CA PHE A 35 24.67 0.63 -3.83
C PHE A 35 24.31 1.88 -4.67
N LEU A 36 25.11 2.23 -5.68
CA LEU A 36 24.85 3.42 -6.51
C LEU A 36 23.53 3.32 -7.26
N LEU A 37 23.25 2.14 -7.86
CA LEU A 37 22.01 1.92 -8.57
C LEU A 37 20.80 1.98 -7.64
N SER A 38 20.93 1.41 -6.44
CA SER A 38 19.87 1.42 -5.44
C SER A 38 19.53 2.83 -4.96
N GLN A 39 20.55 3.65 -4.66
CA GLN A 39 20.34 5.04 -4.26
C GLN A 39 19.71 5.87 -5.38
N PHE A 40 20.21 5.74 -6.61
CA PHE A 40 19.66 6.44 -7.76
C PHE A 40 18.18 6.08 -7.99
N LEU A 41 17.86 4.79 -7.98
CA LEU A 41 16.49 4.32 -8.13
C LEU A 41 15.59 4.83 -7.01
N TRP A 42 16.08 4.83 -5.77
CA TRP A 42 15.32 5.29 -4.60
C TRP A 42 14.97 6.78 -4.70
N TYR A 43 15.94 7.65 -5.05
CA TYR A 43 15.69 9.10 -5.20
C TYR A 43 14.73 9.40 -6.35
N ILE A 44 14.87 8.73 -7.50
CA ILE A 44 13.93 8.89 -8.62
C ILE A 44 12.52 8.46 -8.20
N ALA A 45 12.41 7.33 -7.51
CA ALA A 45 11.12 6.85 -7.03
C ALA A 45 10.47 7.81 -6.02
N LEU A 46 11.24 8.36 -5.08
CA LEU A 46 10.76 9.37 -4.14
C LEU A 46 10.28 10.63 -4.85
N LEU A 47 11.08 11.18 -5.78
CA LEU A 47 10.71 12.37 -6.56
C LEU A 47 9.44 12.14 -7.37
N LEU A 48 9.32 10.98 -8.03
CA LEU A 48 8.12 10.61 -8.76
C LEU A 48 6.90 10.51 -7.84
N HIS A 49 7.06 9.94 -6.64
CA HIS A 49 5.97 9.82 -5.67
C HIS A 49 5.48 11.19 -5.21
N VAL A 50 6.40 12.09 -4.83
CA VAL A 50 6.08 13.47 -4.42
C VAL A 50 5.42 14.24 -5.56
N PHE A 51 5.91 14.08 -6.79
CA PHE A 51 5.32 14.68 -7.99
C PHE A 51 3.87 14.20 -8.23
N LEU A 52 3.62 12.91 -8.07
CA LEU A 52 2.26 12.36 -8.17
C LEU A 52 1.33 12.92 -7.09
N ILE A 53 1.81 13.07 -5.85
CA ILE A 53 1.05 13.72 -4.76
C ILE A 53 0.72 15.16 -5.15
N ALA A 54 1.70 15.93 -5.64
CA ALA A 54 1.50 17.32 -6.01
C ALA A 54 0.47 17.49 -7.13
N ILE A 55 0.61 16.73 -8.23
CA ILE A 55 -0.34 16.77 -9.36
C ILE A 55 -1.73 16.34 -8.92
N PHE A 56 -1.82 15.24 -8.17
CA PHE A 56 -3.11 14.71 -7.73
C PHE A 56 -3.82 15.71 -6.81
N THR A 57 -3.11 16.27 -5.83
CA THR A 57 -3.65 17.27 -4.91
C THR A 57 -4.13 18.50 -5.67
N TRP A 58 -3.31 19.02 -6.56
CA TRP A 58 -3.68 20.18 -7.37
C TRP A 58 -4.92 19.94 -8.23
N LYS A 59 -4.99 18.78 -8.91
CA LYS A 59 -6.06 18.50 -9.87
C LYS A 59 -7.36 18.06 -9.21
N TYR A 60 -7.29 17.22 -8.17
CA TYR A 60 -8.46 16.52 -7.63
C TYR A 60 -8.86 16.96 -6.22
N VAL A 61 -8.03 17.71 -5.51
CA VAL A 61 -8.37 18.27 -4.20
C VAL A 61 -8.65 19.76 -4.29
N LEU A 62 -7.77 20.51 -4.97
CA LEU A 62 -7.87 21.98 -5.01
C LEU A 62 -8.76 22.50 -6.16
N LYS A 63 -8.81 21.79 -7.30
CA LYS A 63 -9.58 22.25 -8.49
C LYS A 63 -10.88 21.47 -8.75
N ALA A 64 -11.14 20.38 -8.04
CA ALA A 64 -12.34 19.59 -8.29
C ALA A 64 -13.59 20.23 -7.65
N GLU A 65 -14.69 20.22 -8.39
CA GLU A 65 -16.00 20.67 -7.89
C GLU A 65 -16.66 19.68 -6.91
N GLY A 66 -16.06 18.50 -6.69
CA GLY A 66 -16.51 17.48 -5.77
C GLY A 66 -15.45 16.42 -5.46
N LEU A 67 -15.35 16.04 -4.19
CA LEU A 67 -14.40 15.03 -3.74
C LEU A 67 -14.96 13.62 -3.93
N SER A 68 -14.43 12.87 -4.90
CA SER A 68 -14.69 11.44 -5.05
C SER A 68 -13.61 10.65 -4.32
N LEU A 69 -13.87 10.25 -3.08
CA LEU A 69 -12.93 9.54 -2.23
C LEU A 69 -12.93 8.04 -2.55
N THR A 70 -11.79 7.50 -2.93
CA THR A 70 -11.56 6.07 -3.11
C THR A 70 -10.46 5.58 -2.18
N PRO A 71 -10.43 4.29 -1.77
CA PRO A 71 -9.38 3.77 -0.91
C PRO A 71 -7.97 3.94 -1.48
N SER A 72 -7.82 4.03 -2.80
CA SER A 72 -6.53 4.28 -3.45
C SER A 72 -5.86 5.62 -3.09
N TRP A 73 -6.60 6.58 -2.51
CA TRP A 73 -5.99 7.80 -1.97
C TRP A 73 -4.97 7.50 -0.88
N THR A 74 -5.17 6.45 -0.08
CA THR A 74 -4.18 6.06 0.92
C THR A 74 -2.90 5.53 0.29
N VAL A 75 -2.99 4.88 -0.88
CA VAL A 75 -1.80 4.44 -1.62
C VAL A 75 -0.95 5.63 -2.03
N LEU A 76 -1.59 6.71 -2.48
CA LEU A 76 -0.89 7.91 -2.90
C LEU A 76 -0.27 8.65 -1.71
N TYR A 77 -1.07 8.96 -0.70
CA TYR A 77 -0.65 9.84 0.38
C TYR A 77 0.13 9.11 1.48
N VAL A 78 -0.40 7.98 1.96
CA VAL A 78 0.25 7.20 3.02
C VAL A 78 1.37 6.33 2.46
N GLY A 79 1.32 6.00 1.17
CA GLY A 79 2.38 5.30 0.47
C GLY A 79 3.76 5.99 0.54
N LEU A 80 3.81 7.29 0.85
CA LEU A 80 5.06 8.01 1.11
C LEU A 80 5.85 7.40 2.28
N ALA A 81 5.19 6.72 3.25
CA ALA A 81 5.87 5.99 4.31
C ALA A 81 6.75 4.83 3.79
N MET A 82 6.62 4.44 2.51
CA MET A 82 7.57 3.51 1.89
C MET A 82 8.98 4.09 1.84
N ALA A 83 9.13 5.41 1.64
CA ALA A 83 10.42 6.07 1.73
C ALA A 83 11.03 5.92 3.14
N SER A 84 10.19 6.04 4.17
CA SER A 84 10.58 5.80 5.57
C SER A 84 11.03 4.35 5.80
N LEU A 85 10.26 3.38 5.30
CA LEU A 85 10.55 1.96 5.45
C LEU A 85 11.87 1.57 4.80
N THR A 86 12.24 2.24 3.71
CA THR A 86 13.39 1.93 2.87
C THR A 86 14.54 2.93 2.97
N GLN A 87 14.47 3.91 3.87
CA GLN A 87 15.47 4.99 4.02
C GLN A 87 16.91 4.50 4.28
N GLY A 88 17.07 3.29 4.81
CA GLY A 88 18.37 2.67 5.00
C GLY A 88 19.21 2.52 3.71
N VAL A 89 18.57 2.61 2.53
CA VAL A 89 19.27 2.62 1.22
C VAL A 89 20.14 3.86 1.06
N VAL A 90 19.66 5.01 1.54
CA VAL A 90 20.30 6.31 1.37
C VAL A 90 20.89 6.86 2.66
N HIS A 91 20.68 6.18 3.78
CA HIS A 91 21.13 6.60 5.12
C HIS A 91 20.69 8.02 5.49
N GLN A 92 19.45 8.39 5.12
CA GLN A 92 18.86 9.71 5.37
C GLN A 92 17.68 9.63 6.34
N PRO A 93 17.91 9.43 7.65
CA PRO A 93 16.83 9.27 8.63
C PRO A 93 15.90 10.48 8.69
N PHE A 94 16.39 11.69 8.48
CA PHE A 94 15.57 12.89 8.45
C PHE A 94 14.47 12.82 7.38
N LEU A 95 14.82 12.44 6.15
CA LEU A 95 13.81 12.23 5.08
C LEU A 95 12.81 11.14 5.45
N GLY A 96 13.29 10.10 6.11
CA GLY A 96 12.44 9.03 6.63
C GLY A 96 11.42 9.56 7.65
N TYR A 97 11.86 10.35 8.64
CA TYR A 97 10.95 10.92 9.65
C TYR A 97 9.94 11.88 9.03
N VAL A 98 10.36 12.75 8.10
CA VAL A 98 9.44 13.66 7.39
C VAL A 98 8.37 12.87 6.63
N ALA A 99 8.77 11.87 5.86
CA ALA A 99 7.85 11.02 5.10
C ALA A 99 6.89 10.26 6.01
N TRP A 100 7.38 9.74 7.14
CA TRP A 100 6.58 9.01 8.12
C TRP A 100 5.54 9.91 8.79
N PHE A 101 5.97 11.07 9.27
CA PHE A 101 5.07 12.03 9.94
C PHE A 101 3.97 12.51 8.99
N PHE A 102 4.33 12.82 7.75
CA PHE A 102 3.37 13.20 6.72
C PHE A 102 2.36 12.09 6.44
N ALA A 103 2.81 10.84 6.31
CA ALA A 103 1.94 9.69 6.12
C ALA A 103 1.02 9.43 7.31
N LEU A 104 1.52 9.60 8.55
CA LEU A 104 0.70 9.49 9.76
C LEU A 104 -0.40 10.54 9.78
N LEU A 105 -0.05 11.81 9.57
CA LEU A 105 -0.99 12.93 9.56
C LEU A 105 -2.11 12.69 8.52
N LEU A 106 -1.73 12.29 7.30
CA LEU A 106 -2.70 12.02 6.25
C LEU A 106 -3.54 10.78 6.52
N SER A 107 -3.00 9.76 7.19
CA SER A 107 -3.82 8.62 7.65
C SER A 107 -4.92 9.09 8.60
N LEU A 108 -4.56 9.92 9.59
CA LEU A 108 -5.51 10.46 10.57
C LEU A 108 -6.60 11.36 9.93
N ILE A 109 -6.30 11.99 8.80
CA ILE A 109 -7.27 12.80 8.05
C ILE A 109 -8.14 11.91 7.15
N LEU A 110 -7.53 10.98 6.40
CA LEU A 110 -8.23 10.20 5.38
C LEU A 110 -9.24 9.21 5.98
N TYR A 111 -8.94 8.55 7.09
CA TYR A 111 -9.86 7.56 7.66
C TYR A 111 -11.21 8.19 8.11
N PRO A 112 -11.25 9.31 8.84
CA PRO A 112 -12.51 9.99 9.13
C PRO A 112 -13.25 10.43 7.85
N LEU A 113 -12.52 10.88 6.82
CA LEU A 113 -13.14 11.28 5.55
C LEU A 113 -13.77 10.07 4.84
N PHE A 114 -13.11 8.92 4.78
CA PHE A 114 -13.69 7.69 4.23
C PHE A 114 -14.91 7.22 5.02
N TYR A 115 -14.86 7.31 6.35
CA TYR A 115 -15.98 6.95 7.19
C TYR A 115 -17.21 7.81 6.91
N ARG A 116 -17.04 9.12 6.70
CA ARG A 116 -18.10 10.05 6.30
C ARG A 116 -18.58 9.78 4.88
N ALA A 117 -17.67 9.64 3.94
CA ALA A 117 -17.99 9.44 2.52
C ALA A 117 -18.74 8.14 2.24
N ARG A 118 -18.55 7.07 3.04
CA ARG A 118 -19.25 5.80 2.87
C ARG A 118 -20.78 5.90 2.86
N ARG A 119 -21.34 6.96 3.45
CA ARG A 119 -22.80 7.19 3.50
C ARG A 119 -23.31 7.83 2.22
N SER A 120 -22.51 8.66 1.56
CA SER A 120 -22.91 9.44 0.38
C SER A 120 -22.37 8.86 -0.93
N GLN A 121 -21.25 8.13 -0.86
CA GLN A 121 -20.57 7.60 -2.05
C GLN A 121 -20.51 6.08 -2.01
N ARG A 122 -21.18 5.43 -2.98
CA ARG A 122 -21.08 3.99 -3.16
C ARG A 122 -19.93 3.67 -4.11
N LEU A 123 -18.97 2.87 -3.64
CA LEU A 123 -17.90 2.40 -4.51
C LEU A 123 -18.46 1.43 -5.56
N PRO A 124 -18.20 1.64 -6.86
CA PRO A 124 -18.58 0.70 -7.91
C PRO A 124 -18.04 -0.71 -7.64
N ASP A 125 -18.77 -1.75 -8.06
CA ASP A 125 -18.39 -3.14 -7.83
C ASP A 125 -16.98 -3.44 -8.34
N ALA A 126 -16.63 -2.90 -9.51
CA ALA A 126 -15.31 -3.03 -10.09
C ALA A 126 -14.16 -2.47 -9.22
N LEU A 127 -14.44 -1.60 -8.26
CA LEU A 127 -13.45 -0.99 -7.36
C LEU A 127 -13.52 -1.53 -5.92
N LYS A 128 -14.50 -2.38 -5.59
CA LYS A 128 -14.64 -2.96 -4.24
C LYS A 128 -13.41 -3.72 -3.74
N PRO A 129 -12.60 -4.39 -4.59
CA PRO A 129 -11.32 -4.97 -4.16
C PRO A 129 -10.37 -3.97 -3.50
N GLN A 130 -10.50 -2.66 -3.80
CA GLN A 130 -9.74 -1.62 -3.12
C GLN A 130 -10.05 -1.49 -1.61
N TRP A 131 -11.12 -2.11 -1.10
CA TRP A 131 -11.35 -2.17 0.34
C TRP A 131 -10.21 -2.85 1.10
N ALA A 132 -9.47 -3.75 0.45
CA ALA A 132 -8.29 -4.35 1.06
C ALA A 132 -7.20 -3.32 1.39
N ILE A 133 -7.17 -2.18 0.71
CA ILE A 133 -6.20 -1.12 0.96
C ILE A 133 -6.33 -0.54 2.38
N TYR A 134 -7.50 -0.65 3.02
CA TYR A 134 -7.70 -0.10 4.37
C TYR A 134 -6.77 -0.68 5.43
N CYS A 135 -6.22 -1.90 5.29
CA CYS A 135 -5.27 -2.43 6.26
C CYS A 135 -3.82 -1.96 6.02
N ALA A 136 -3.50 -1.35 4.86
CA ALA A 136 -2.15 -0.96 4.50
C ALA A 136 -1.57 0.22 5.30
N PRO A 137 -2.30 1.31 5.57
CA PRO A 137 -1.74 2.50 6.21
C PRO A 137 -1.08 2.25 7.56
N PHE A 138 -1.80 1.65 8.51
CA PHE A 138 -1.23 1.43 9.84
C PHE A 138 -0.16 0.34 9.86
N SER A 139 -0.26 -0.67 9.00
CA SER A 139 0.80 -1.67 8.85
C SER A 139 2.07 -1.06 8.24
N LEU A 140 1.93 -0.16 7.26
CA LEU A 140 3.06 0.53 6.68
C LEU A 140 3.71 1.51 7.68
N LEU A 141 2.90 2.24 8.45
CA LEU A 141 3.37 3.13 9.51
C LEU A 141 4.09 2.36 10.62
N LEU A 142 3.58 1.19 11.01
CA LEU A 142 4.22 0.31 12.00
C LEU A 142 5.59 -0.17 11.51
N GLY A 143 5.65 -0.80 10.34
CA GLY A 143 6.89 -1.33 9.80
C GLY A 143 7.95 -0.25 9.56
N SER A 144 7.52 0.92 9.06
CA SER A 144 8.41 2.06 8.83
C SER A 144 8.89 2.70 10.15
N TYR A 145 8.04 2.80 11.18
CA TYR A 145 8.44 3.33 12.48
C TYR A 145 9.52 2.46 13.14
N ILE A 146 9.31 1.15 13.19
CA ILE A 146 10.30 0.22 13.76
C ILE A 146 11.64 0.29 12.98
N ARG A 147 11.58 0.38 11.66
CA ARG A 147 12.79 0.49 10.83
C ARG A 147 13.51 1.82 10.97
N LEU A 148 12.79 2.89 11.25
CA LEU A 148 13.31 4.24 11.36
C LEU A 148 13.91 4.51 12.73
N ALA A 149 13.19 4.16 13.79
CA ALA A 149 13.61 4.39 15.17
C ALA A 149 14.54 3.29 15.72
N GLY A 150 14.52 2.09 15.10
CA GLY A 150 15.38 0.99 15.54
C GLY A 150 15.14 0.61 17.01
N SER A 151 16.21 0.59 17.82
CA SER A 151 16.15 0.33 19.25
C SER A 151 15.43 1.41 20.06
N ASP A 152 15.33 2.63 19.51
CA ASP A 152 14.73 3.78 20.20
C ASP A 152 13.22 3.89 19.95
N ALA A 153 12.61 2.90 19.27
CA ALA A 153 11.17 2.88 19.08
C ALA A 153 10.45 2.67 20.43
N GLU A 154 9.43 3.50 20.67
CA GLU A 154 8.62 3.40 21.88
C GLU A 154 7.68 2.20 21.83
N GLY A 155 7.87 1.24 22.76
CA GLY A 155 7.14 -0.04 22.76
C GLY A 155 5.62 0.12 22.84
N TRP A 156 5.11 1.08 23.63
CA TRP A 156 3.68 1.36 23.73
C TRP A 156 3.12 1.85 22.38
N PHE A 157 3.90 2.65 21.64
CA PHE A 157 3.47 3.19 20.36
C PHE A 157 3.52 2.12 19.25
N VAL A 158 4.54 1.23 19.30
CA VAL A 158 4.60 0.03 18.44
C VAL A 158 3.36 -0.84 18.67
N ALA A 159 3.01 -1.10 19.96
CA ALA A 159 1.81 -1.87 20.30
C ALA A 159 0.52 -1.21 19.80
N LEU A 160 0.39 0.12 19.92
CA LEU A 160 -0.75 0.88 19.42
C LEU A 160 -0.90 0.74 17.90
N LEU A 161 0.19 0.96 17.15
CA LEU A 161 0.18 0.83 15.69
C LEU A 161 -0.11 -0.60 15.24
N LEU A 162 0.41 -1.59 15.99
CA LEU A 162 0.13 -3.00 15.75
C LEU A 162 -1.36 -3.32 15.94
N LEU A 163 -1.96 -2.88 17.04
CA LEU A 163 -3.39 -3.07 17.30
C LEU A 163 -4.26 -2.42 16.22
N LEU A 164 -3.93 -1.19 15.79
CA LEU A 164 -4.63 -0.51 14.70
C LEU A 164 -4.48 -1.26 13.38
N SER A 165 -3.26 -1.70 13.05
CA SER A 165 -2.99 -2.50 11.86
C SER A 165 -3.85 -3.76 11.83
N GLN A 166 -3.89 -4.50 12.95
CA GLN A 166 -4.64 -5.75 13.06
C GLN A 166 -6.16 -5.52 13.08
N ALA A 167 -6.65 -4.45 13.68
CA ALA A 167 -8.07 -4.10 13.64
C ALA A 167 -8.55 -3.86 12.18
N PHE A 168 -7.78 -3.12 11.39
CA PHE A 168 -8.10 -2.91 9.97
C PHE A 168 -7.89 -4.17 9.13
N TYR A 169 -6.93 -5.02 9.47
CA TYR A 169 -6.76 -6.32 8.81
C TYR A 169 -7.99 -7.22 9.03
N LEU A 170 -8.48 -7.34 10.26
CA LEU A 170 -9.70 -8.09 10.57
C LEU A 170 -10.92 -7.52 9.83
N LEU A 171 -11.05 -6.19 9.74
CA LEU A 171 -12.08 -5.57 8.92
C LEU A 171 -11.98 -6.02 7.46
N VAL A 172 -10.78 -6.03 6.89
CA VAL A 172 -10.56 -6.48 5.51
C VAL A 172 -10.89 -7.96 5.36
N LEU A 173 -10.50 -8.82 6.30
CA LEU A 173 -10.86 -10.24 6.27
C LEU A 173 -12.38 -10.44 6.24
N CYS A 174 -13.15 -9.66 7.01
CA CYS A 174 -14.61 -9.69 6.97
C CYS A 174 -15.19 -9.25 5.61
N LEU A 175 -14.46 -8.40 4.86
CA LEU A 175 -14.89 -7.93 3.55
C LEU A 175 -14.47 -8.86 2.40
N LEU A 176 -13.43 -9.69 2.57
CA LEU A 176 -12.93 -10.60 1.53
C LEU A 176 -14.01 -11.49 0.92
N PRO A 177 -14.91 -12.14 1.68
CA PRO A 177 -15.96 -12.98 1.08
C PRO A 177 -16.87 -12.20 0.12
N ARG A 178 -17.15 -10.92 0.42
CA ARG A 178 -17.92 -10.05 -0.47
C ARG A 178 -17.17 -9.70 -1.75
N ILE A 179 -15.87 -9.45 -1.63
CA ILE A 179 -14.98 -9.16 -2.77
C ILE A 179 -14.92 -10.38 -3.70
N PHE A 180 -14.71 -11.58 -3.14
CA PHE A 180 -14.59 -12.81 -3.93
C PHE A 180 -15.90 -13.18 -4.64
N ARG A 181 -17.07 -12.90 -4.05
CA ARG A 181 -18.38 -13.13 -4.69
C ARG A 181 -18.60 -12.31 -5.96
N LEU A 182 -17.89 -11.18 -6.13
CA LEU A 182 -17.99 -10.36 -7.35
C LEU A 182 -17.23 -10.94 -8.55
N GLY A 183 -16.49 -12.02 -8.33
CA GLY A 183 -15.61 -12.62 -9.33
C GLY A 183 -14.35 -11.83 -9.61
N PRO A 184 -13.43 -12.39 -10.38
CA PRO A 184 -12.13 -11.78 -10.66
C PRO A 184 -12.25 -10.49 -11.47
N GLN A 185 -11.51 -9.46 -11.03
CA GLN A 185 -11.50 -8.12 -11.62
C GLN A 185 -10.08 -7.58 -11.74
N LEU A 186 -9.86 -6.58 -12.61
CA LEU A 186 -8.56 -5.92 -12.76
C LEU A 186 -8.08 -5.22 -11.48
N SER A 187 -9.00 -4.80 -10.62
CA SER A 187 -8.69 -4.18 -9.34
C SER A 187 -8.23 -5.16 -8.24
N TRP A 188 -8.18 -6.47 -8.51
CA TRP A 188 -7.72 -7.48 -7.55
C TRP A 188 -6.24 -7.33 -7.18
N SER A 189 -5.44 -6.59 -7.97
CA SER A 189 -4.09 -6.17 -7.55
C SER A 189 -4.09 -5.43 -6.22
N ALA A 190 -5.18 -4.75 -5.87
CA ALA A 190 -5.34 -4.06 -4.59
C ALA A 190 -5.38 -5.00 -3.36
N LEU A 191 -5.57 -6.32 -3.57
CA LEU A 191 -5.53 -7.33 -2.49
C LEU A 191 -4.09 -7.73 -2.13
N THR A 192 -3.12 -7.53 -3.01
CA THR A 192 -1.77 -8.10 -2.87
C THR A 192 -0.92 -7.37 -1.83
N PHE A 193 -0.48 -6.16 -2.13
CA PHE A 193 0.40 -5.38 -1.26
C PHE A 193 -0.15 -5.19 0.17
N PRO A 194 -1.42 -4.82 0.39
CA PRO A 194 -1.95 -4.60 1.74
C PRO A 194 -1.81 -5.82 2.65
N LEU A 195 -2.18 -7.01 2.16
CA LEU A 195 -2.10 -8.23 2.96
C LEU A 195 -0.67 -8.66 3.25
N VAL A 196 0.23 -8.58 2.24
CA VAL A 196 1.66 -8.87 2.43
C VAL A 196 2.28 -7.90 3.44
N ASN A 197 1.99 -6.61 3.30
CA ASN A 197 2.55 -5.59 4.18
C ASN A 197 2.05 -5.74 5.63
N THR A 198 0.79 -6.15 5.83
CA THR A 198 0.25 -6.37 7.18
C THR A 198 0.93 -7.56 7.84
N ALA A 199 1.09 -8.69 7.15
CA ALA A 199 1.82 -9.84 7.67
C ALA A 199 3.29 -9.51 8.01
N PHE A 200 3.96 -8.76 7.16
CA PHE A 200 5.32 -8.28 7.40
C PHE A 200 5.41 -7.37 8.63
N ALA A 201 4.51 -6.38 8.74
CA ALA A 201 4.48 -5.45 9.85
C ALA A 201 4.11 -6.16 11.18
N LEU A 202 3.19 -7.13 11.13
CA LEU A 202 2.87 -7.99 12.29
C LEU A 202 4.11 -8.72 12.78
N LYS A 203 4.87 -9.35 11.88
CA LYS A 203 6.11 -10.05 12.24
C LYS A 203 7.12 -9.10 12.89
N LEU A 204 7.34 -7.92 12.30
CA LEU A 204 8.24 -6.91 12.89
C LEU A 204 7.78 -6.45 14.28
N GLY A 205 6.48 -6.19 14.45
CA GLY A 205 5.93 -5.76 15.72
C GLY A 205 6.04 -6.84 16.81
N ILE A 206 5.77 -8.10 16.47
CA ILE A 206 5.92 -9.25 17.35
C ILE A 206 7.39 -9.40 17.80
N ASP A 207 8.32 -9.32 16.85
CA ASP A 207 9.76 -9.45 17.14
C ASP A 207 10.24 -8.31 18.04
N TYR A 208 9.79 -7.08 17.76
CA TYR A 208 10.15 -5.91 18.55
C TYR A 208 9.62 -5.97 20.00
N LEU A 209 8.36 -6.38 20.16
CA LEU A 209 7.70 -6.45 21.47
C LEU A 209 8.04 -7.75 22.25
N GLY A 210 8.72 -8.70 21.63
CA GLY A 210 9.02 -10.00 22.25
C GLY A 210 7.79 -10.91 22.43
N TRP A 211 6.70 -10.67 21.68
CA TRP A 211 5.44 -11.44 21.79
C TRP A 211 5.50 -12.75 20.99
N THR A 212 6.44 -13.61 21.33
CA THR A 212 6.75 -14.85 20.60
C THR A 212 5.55 -15.81 20.46
N TRP A 213 4.60 -15.76 21.40
CA TRP A 213 3.37 -16.57 21.37
C TRP A 213 2.43 -16.22 20.20
N LEU A 214 2.60 -15.03 19.55
CA LEU A 214 1.85 -14.60 18.37
C LEU A 214 2.55 -14.92 17.04
N VAL A 215 3.73 -15.51 17.03
CA VAL A 215 4.50 -15.78 15.80
C VAL A 215 3.70 -16.63 14.80
N TRP A 216 2.92 -17.60 15.28
CA TRP A 216 2.05 -18.40 14.45
C TRP A 216 1.05 -17.56 13.63
N LEU A 217 0.54 -16.46 14.23
CA LEU A 217 -0.41 -15.55 13.55
C LEU A 217 0.25 -14.85 12.36
N SER A 218 1.50 -14.39 12.51
CA SER A 218 2.23 -13.76 11.41
C SER A 218 2.47 -14.75 10.25
N HIS A 219 2.71 -16.04 10.55
CA HIS A 219 2.83 -17.08 9.52
C HIS A 219 1.50 -17.35 8.83
N ALA A 220 0.39 -17.39 9.58
CA ALA A 220 -0.94 -17.57 9.02
C ALA A 220 -1.34 -16.42 8.07
N GLU A 221 -1.07 -15.16 8.48
CA GLU A 221 -1.27 -13.99 7.61
C GLU A 221 -0.38 -14.03 6.37
N ALA A 222 0.89 -14.38 6.52
CA ALA A 222 1.82 -14.52 5.40
C ALA A 222 1.36 -15.60 4.40
N LEU A 223 0.88 -16.75 4.90
CA LEU A 223 0.34 -17.81 4.05
C LEU A 223 -0.90 -17.34 3.28
N LEU A 224 -1.83 -16.67 3.97
CA LEU A 224 -3.03 -16.12 3.31
C LEU A 224 -2.63 -15.10 2.24
N ALA A 225 -1.72 -14.19 2.55
CA ALA A 225 -1.22 -13.21 1.60
C ALA A 225 -0.56 -13.88 0.39
N PHE A 226 0.27 -14.90 0.61
CA PHE A 226 0.90 -15.69 -0.45
C PHE A 226 -0.12 -16.34 -1.38
N VAL A 227 -1.13 -17.01 -0.84
CA VAL A 227 -2.18 -17.66 -1.62
C VAL A 227 -2.92 -16.63 -2.48
N ILE A 228 -3.29 -15.48 -1.91
CA ILE A 228 -4.00 -14.42 -2.65
C ILE A 228 -3.12 -13.81 -3.74
N VAL A 229 -1.84 -13.52 -3.45
CA VAL A 229 -0.90 -13.00 -4.46
C VAL A 229 -0.74 -13.98 -5.60
N PHE A 230 -0.52 -15.27 -5.29
CA PHE A 230 -0.38 -16.31 -6.30
C PHE A 230 -1.63 -16.40 -7.18
N TYR A 231 -2.82 -16.40 -6.57
CA TYR A 231 -4.09 -16.45 -7.30
C TYR A 231 -4.26 -15.23 -8.23
N VAL A 232 -3.97 -14.02 -7.74
CA VAL A 232 -4.07 -12.78 -8.54
C VAL A 232 -3.08 -12.82 -9.71
N CYS A 233 -1.84 -13.22 -9.49
CA CYS A 233 -0.83 -13.35 -10.54
C CYS A 233 -1.24 -14.39 -11.60
N PHE A 234 -1.74 -15.55 -11.15
CA PHE A 234 -2.26 -16.59 -12.04
C PHE A 234 -3.39 -16.06 -12.91
N TYR A 235 -4.40 -15.43 -12.28
CA TYR A 235 -5.54 -14.85 -12.99
C TYR A 235 -5.11 -13.84 -14.06
N TYR A 236 -4.19 -12.93 -13.74
CA TYR A 236 -3.72 -11.94 -14.71
C TYR A 236 -2.97 -12.60 -15.87
N THR A 237 -2.14 -13.59 -15.59
CA THR A 237 -1.40 -14.31 -16.63
C THR A 237 -2.35 -15.00 -17.61
N VAL A 238 -3.37 -15.68 -17.10
CA VAL A 238 -4.40 -16.35 -17.93
C VAL A 238 -5.20 -15.32 -18.74
N SER A 239 -5.65 -14.25 -18.09
CA SER A 239 -6.44 -13.19 -18.75
C SER A 239 -5.68 -12.49 -19.87
N LEU A 240 -4.38 -12.22 -19.69
CA LEU A 240 -3.52 -11.62 -20.72
C LEU A 240 -3.31 -12.57 -21.91
N ARG A 241 -3.15 -13.88 -21.66
CA ARG A 241 -3.04 -14.89 -22.73
C ARG A 241 -4.33 -14.99 -23.54
N ALA A 242 -5.50 -15.01 -22.88
CA ALA A 242 -6.79 -15.06 -23.56
C ALA A 242 -7.00 -13.83 -24.47
N ARG A 243 -6.65 -12.62 -24.01
CA ARG A 243 -6.75 -11.39 -24.81
C ARG A 243 -5.81 -11.38 -26.02
N LYS A 244 -4.62 -11.99 -25.93
CA LYS A 244 -3.69 -12.10 -27.08
C LYS A 244 -4.25 -13.01 -28.16
N ILE A 245 -4.90 -14.12 -27.78
CA ILE A 245 -5.49 -15.09 -28.73
C ILE A 245 -6.66 -14.44 -29.47
N THR A 246 -7.51 -13.63 -28.80
CA THR A 246 -8.64 -12.97 -29.44
C THR A 246 -8.24 -11.77 -30.34
N LYS A 247 -7.06 -11.17 -30.13
CA LYS A 247 -6.55 -10.07 -30.98
C LYS A 247 -5.78 -10.54 -32.20
N ASN A 248 -5.36 -11.79 -32.28
CA ASN A 248 -4.64 -12.37 -33.40
C ASN A 248 -5.31 -13.71 -33.79
N PRO A 249 -6.53 -13.72 -34.36
CA PRO A 249 -7.08 -14.92 -34.98
C PRO A 249 -6.20 -15.28 -36.19
N ARG A 250 -5.56 -16.44 -36.16
CA ARG A 250 -4.80 -16.99 -37.28
C ARG A 250 -5.73 -17.25 -38.46
#